data_03de8fe9422044184c0b8fdd8cc2e957
#
_entry.id   03de8fe9422044184c0b8fdd8cc2e957
#
_cell.length_a   1.000
_cell.length_b   1.000
_cell.length_c   1.000
_cell.angle_alpha   90.00
_cell.angle_beta   90.00
_cell.angle_gamma   90.00
#
_symmetry.space_group_name_H-M   'P 1'
#
loop_
_entity.id
_entity.type
_entity.pdbx_description
1 polymer ?
#
loop_
_entity_poly.entity_id
_entity_poly.type
_entity_poly.pdbx_seq_one_letter_code
_entity_poly.pdbx_strand_id
1 'polypeptide(L)'
;MAKLDKNRLIFGVMLLVLIAVGEVVLHKVNVPAWPVFLVMVFFFLAHMDKKVAPNIIIGAIAGILCMIIARPVVATISPVTGLQLARLLCIMGVVAAIILFREMVPMVFNDYFFAYFLISGLASKAYPPRPNPIVWVAVTLVGGTILILAILGIRKIVASMARKRAIAAARLRVRGY
;
A
#
# COMPACT_ATOMS: atom_id res chain seq x y z
N MET A 1 -5.35 17.26 -28.46
CA MET A 1 -6.01 16.17 -27.70
C MET A 1 -5.02 15.00 -27.58
N ALA A 2 -4.61 14.60 -26.38
CA ALA A 2 -3.72 13.46 -26.19
C ALA A 2 -4.46 12.19 -26.61
N LYS A 3 -3.96 11.48 -27.62
CA LYS A 3 -4.50 10.15 -28.00
C LYS A 3 -4.35 9.22 -26.79
N LEU A 4 -5.46 8.69 -26.29
CA LEU A 4 -5.45 7.66 -25.26
C LEU A 4 -4.67 6.45 -25.79
N ASP A 5 -3.52 6.16 -25.14
CA ASP A 5 -2.73 4.98 -25.50
C ASP A 5 -3.53 3.73 -25.14
N LYS A 6 -3.79 2.89 -26.15
CA LYS A 6 -4.55 1.64 -26.02
C LYS A 6 -3.99 0.73 -24.92
N ASN A 7 -2.68 0.74 -24.70
CA ASN A 7 -2.04 -0.06 -23.65
C ASN A 7 -2.35 0.46 -22.26
N ARG A 8 -2.42 1.81 -22.10
CA ARG A 8 -2.85 2.44 -20.85
C ARG A 8 -4.30 2.12 -20.52
N LEU A 9 -5.18 2.12 -21.54
CA LEU A 9 -6.59 1.78 -21.36
C LEU A 9 -6.75 0.32 -20.90
N ILE A 10 -6.06 -0.62 -21.55
CA ILE A 10 -6.11 -2.05 -21.18
C ILE A 10 -5.57 -2.25 -19.76
N PHE A 11 -4.43 -1.62 -19.42
CA PHE A 11 -3.89 -1.67 -18.07
C PHE A 11 -4.90 -1.14 -17.03
N GLY A 12 -5.53 0.00 -17.31
CA GLY A 12 -6.53 0.61 -16.43
C GLY A 12 -7.75 -0.30 -16.21
N VAL A 13 -8.30 -0.89 -17.27
CA VAL A 13 -9.44 -1.82 -17.17
C VAL A 13 -9.08 -3.07 -16.34
N MET A 14 -7.92 -3.68 -16.62
CA MET A 14 -7.46 -4.84 -15.83
C MET A 14 -7.23 -4.49 -14.36
N LEU A 15 -6.73 -3.28 -14.07
CA LEU A 15 -6.56 -2.78 -12.72
C LEU A 15 -7.91 -2.58 -12.01
N LEU A 16 -8.90 -1.98 -12.68
CA LEU A 16 -10.24 -1.81 -12.13
C LEU A 16 -10.89 -3.16 -11.78
N VAL A 17 -10.73 -4.16 -12.64
CA VAL A 17 -11.21 -5.53 -12.37
C VAL A 17 -10.48 -6.10 -11.15
N LEU A 18 -9.16 -5.92 -11.05
CA LEU A 18 -8.38 -6.38 -9.88
C LEU A 18 -8.87 -5.73 -8.58
N ILE A 19 -9.13 -4.43 -8.59
CA ILE A 19 -9.65 -3.69 -7.43
C ILE A 19 -11.03 -4.21 -7.04
N ALA A 20 -11.94 -4.36 -8.01
CA ALA A 20 -13.30 -4.84 -7.76
C ALA A 20 -13.30 -6.26 -7.19
N VAL A 21 -12.50 -7.17 -7.74
CA VAL A 21 -12.34 -8.53 -7.22
C VAL A 21 -11.74 -8.51 -5.81
N GLY A 22 -10.70 -7.69 -5.58
CA GLY A 22 -10.07 -7.53 -4.27
C GLY A 22 -11.05 -7.06 -3.21
N GLU A 23 -11.88 -6.04 -3.51
CA GLU A 23 -12.91 -5.52 -2.61
C GLU A 23 -13.95 -6.59 -2.25
N VAL A 24 -14.46 -7.32 -3.25
CA VAL A 24 -15.44 -8.40 -3.03
C VAL A 24 -14.86 -9.51 -2.16
N VAL A 25 -13.60 -9.90 -2.41
CA VAL A 25 -12.94 -10.94 -1.61
C VAL A 25 -12.76 -10.49 -0.16
N LEU A 26 -12.21 -9.29 0.06
CA LEU A 26 -11.98 -8.74 1.39
C LEU A 26 -13.29 -8.54 2.17
N HIS A 27 -14.34 -8.09 1.47
CA HIS A 27 -15.67 -7.96 2.06
C HIS A 27 -16.24 -9.32 2.50
N LYS A 28 -16.11 -10.37 1.67
CA LYS A 28 -16.59 -11.73 2.01
C LYS A 28 -15.88 -12.33 3.22
N VAL A 29 -14.59 -12.04 3.41
CA VAL A 29 -13.83 -12.50 4.58
C VAL A 29 -13.93 -11.55 5.78
N ASN A 30 -14.76 -10.51 5.66
CA ASN A 30 -15.05 -9.51 6.70
C ASN A 30 -13.79 -8.83 7.26
N VAL A 31 -12.85 -8.49 6.37
CA VAL A 31 -11.63 -7.73 6.70
C VAL A 31 -11.61 -6.39 5.99
N PRO A 32 -11.05 -5.35 6.61
CA PRO A 32 -11.00 -4.03 6.00
C PRO A 32 -10.07 -4.02 4.77
N ALA A 33 -10.50 -3.36 3.70
CA ALA A 33 -9.76 -3.30 2.44
C ALA A 33 -8.63 -2.24 2.45
N TRP A 34 -8.74 -1.22 3.33
CA TRP A 34 -7.81 -0.09 3.34
C TRP A 34 -6.33 -0.48 3.45
N PRO A 35 -5.90 -1.52 4.23
CA PRO A 35 -4.49 -1.84 4.33
C PRO A 35 -3.90 -2.30 3.00
N VAL A 36 -4.68 -3.08 2.23
CA VAL A 36 -4.27 -3.60 0.92
C VAL A 36 -4.23 -2.50 -0.13
N PHE A 37 -5.27 -1.66 -0.19
CA PHE A 37 -5.34 -0.60 -1.18
C PHE A 37 -4.32 0.51 -0.93
N LEU A 38 -3.96 0.75 0.32
CA LEU A 38 -2.89 1.69 0.64
C LEU A 38 -1.51 1.18 0.15
N VAL A 39 -1.25 -0.14 0.22
CA VAL A 39 -0.07 -0.74 -0.44
C VAL A 39 -0.07 -0.45 -1.94
N MET A 40 -1.23 -0.57 -2.60
CA MET A 40 -1.36 -0.26 -4.03
C MET A 40 -1.02 1.20 -4.32
N VAL A 41 -1.57 2.14 -3.55
CA VAL A 41 -1.29 3.56 -3.72
C VAL A 41 0.20 3.84 -3.62
N PHE A 42 0.86 3.32 -2.57
CA PHE A 42 2.30 3.51 -2.40
C PHE A 42 3.11 2.84 -3.48
N PHE A 43 2.68 1.68 -3.97
CA PHE A 43 3.36 1.00 -5.07
C PHE A 43 3.28 1.80 -6.38
N PHE A 44 2.16 2.49 -6.64
CA PHE A 44 2.04 3.42 -7.77
C PHE A 44 2.89 4.67 -7.58
N LEU A 45 2.92 5.26 -6.39
CA LEU A 45 3.79 6.39 -6.06
C LEU A 45 5.28 6.03 -6.25
N ALA A 46 5.66 4.79 -5.96
CA ALA A 46 6.98 4.24 -6.24
C ALA A 46 7.17 3.82 -7.72
N HIS A 47 6.32 4.29 -8.66
CA HIS A 47 6.41 3.99 -10.09
C HIS A 47 6.42 2.48 -10.41
N MET A 48 5.79 1.68 -9.55
CA MET A 48 5.76 0.21 -9.64
C MET A 48 7.17 -0.42 -9.65
N ASP A 49 8.11 0.16 -8.92
CA ASP A 49 9.46 -0.40 -8.78
C ASP A 49 9.43 -1.58 -7.81
N LYS A 50 9.82 -2.76 -8.33
CA LYS A 50 9.89 -4.00 -7.53
C LYS A 50 10.86 -3.90 -6.36
N LYS A 51 11.92 -3.08 -6.47
CA LYS A 51 12.93 -2.92 -5.42
C LYS A 51 12.37 -2.21 -4.20
N VAL A 52 11.34 -1.37 -4.38
CA VAL A 52 10.70 -0.61 -3.32
C VAL A 52 9.59 -1.42 -2.62
N ALA A 53 9.05 -2.45 -3.29
CA ALA A 53 7.95 -3.26 -2.76
C ALA A 53 8.20 -3.82 -1.34
N PRO A 54 9.38 -4.38 -0.99
CA PRO A 54 9.67 -4.82 0.38
C PRO A 54 9.60 -3.68 1.40
N ASN A 55 10.11 -2.49 1.04
CA ASN A 55 10.10 -1.33 1.94
C ASN A 55 8.66 -0.86 2.24
N ILE A 56 7.76 -0.95 1.25
CA ILE A 56 6.33 -0.64 1.43
C ILE A 56 5.71 -1.62 2.44
N ILE A 57 5.89 -2.93 2.23
CA ILE A 57 5.28 -3.96 3.09
C ILE A 57 5.85 -3.91 4.51
N ILE A 58 7.18 -3.85 4.64
CA ILE A 58 7.85 -3.85 5.96
C ILE A 58 7.52 -2.56 6.72
N GLY A 59 7.62 -1.40 6.06
CA GLY A 59 7.25 -0.12 6.65
C GLY A 59 5.78 -0.09 7.07
N ALA A 60 4.87 -0.61 6.24
CA ALA A 60 3.45 -0.71 6.56
C ALA A 60 3.19 -1.55 7.82
N ILE A 61 3.77 -2.74 7.89
CA ILE A 61 3.65 -3.63 9.06
C ILE A 61 4.20 -2.96 10.31
N ALA A 62 5.40 -2.40 10.22
CA ALA A 62 6.04 -1.70 11.34
C ALA A 62 5.20 -0.50 11.82
N GLY A 63 4.57 0.26 10.91
CA GLY A 63 3.68 1.36 11.24
C GLY A 63 2.42 0.90 12.01
N ILE A 64 1.79 -0.20 11.57
CA ILE A 64 0.64 -0.80 12.29
C ILE A 64 1.07 -1.29 13.68
N LEU A 65 2.21 -1.98 13.79
CA LEU A 65 2.73 -2.47 15.07
C LEU A 65 3.08 -1.31 16.01
N CYS A 66 3.69 -0.26 15.49
CA CYS A 66 3.99 0.95 16.26
C CYS A 66 2.69 1.57 16.83
N MET A 67 1.60 1.63 16.04
CA MET A 67 0.31 2.12 16.51
C MET A 67 -0.26 1.24 17.64
N ILE A 68 -0.09 -0.10 17.56
CA ILE A 68 -0.51 -1.01 18.64
C ILE A 68 0.22 -0.67 19.94
N ILE A 69 1.54 -0.41 19.86
CA ILE A 69 2.37 -0.05 21.01
C ILE A 69 2.06 1.37 21.51
N ALA A 70 1.80 2.30 20.60
CA ALA A 70 1.50 3.70 20.93
C ALA A 70 0.22 3.85 21.78
N ARG A 71 -0.77 2.98 21.61
CA ARG A 71 -2.04 3.04 22.36
C ARG A 71 -1.86 2.96 23.87
N PRO A 72 -1.23 1.91 24.44
CA PRO A 72 -1.00 1.85 25.89
C PRO A 72 -0.11 2.98 26.37
N VAL A 73 0.90 3.40 25.59
CA VAL A 73 1.75 4.55 25.95
C VAL A 73 0.92 5.82 26.13
N VAL A 74 0.06 6.15 25.16
CA VAL A 74 -0.84 7.31 25.26
C VAL A 74 -1.81 7.15 26.45
N ALA A 75 -2.34 5.96 26.69
CA ALA A 75 -3.25 5.71 27.81
C ALA A 75 -2.56 5.92 29.17
N THR A 76 -1.30 5.55 29.31
CA THR A 76 -0.52 5.72 30.54
C THR A 76 -0.15 7.19 30.80
N ILE A 77 0.16 7.95 29.74
CA ILE A 77 0.60 9.36 29.89
C ILE A 77 -0.60 10.31 30.00
N SER A 78 -1.72 9.97 29.38
CA SER A 78 -2.88 10.88 29.27
C SER A 78 -3.50 11.34 30.61
N PRO A 79 -3.48 10.59 31.72
CA PRO A 79 -3.99 11.07 33.01
C PRO A 79 -3.22 12.28 33.57
N VAL A 80 -1.92 12.37 33.23
CA VAL A 80 -1.05 13.45 33.73
C VAL A 80 -1.03 14.64 32.78
N THR A 81 -0.95 14.38 31.46
CA THR A 81 -0.74 15.44 30.45
C THR A 81 -2.02 15.85 29.71
N GLY A 82 -3.08 15.09 29.86
CA GLY A 82 -4.26 15.19 29.00
C GLY A 82 -4.10 14.43 27.67
N LEU A 83 -5.23 13.97 27.13
CA LEU A 83 -5.25 13.05 25.98
C LEU A 83 -4.66 13.68 24.70
N GLN A 84 -4.89 14.97 24.48
CA GLN A 84 -4.38 15.65 23.26
C GLN A 84 -2.87 15.78 23.29
N LEU A 85 -2.31 16.21 24.42
CA LEU A 85 -0.86 16.36 24.57
C LEU A 85 -0.14 15.00 24.54
N ALA A 86 -0.71 13.97 25.19
CA ALA A 86 -0.19 12.62 25.14
C ALA A 86 -0.09 12.07 23.70
N ARG A 87 -1.12 12.31 22.88
CA ARG A 87 -1.10 11.95 21.45
C ARG A 87 -0.05 12.72 20.66
N LEU A 88 0.03 14.02 20.87
CA LEU A 88 1.03 14.87 20.21
C LEU A 88 2.45 14.41 20.54
N LEU A 89 2.76 14.18 21.81
CA LEU A 89 4.07 13.67 22.25
C LEU A 89 4.40 12.32 21.62
N CYS A 90 3.42 11.42 21.55
CA CYS A 90 3.60 10.13 20.88
C CYS A 90 3.92 10.29 19.39
N ILE A 91 3.17 11.13 18.65
CA ILE A 91 3.43 11.40 17.23
C ILE A 91 4.81 12.02 17.04
N MET A 92 5.17 13.00 17.87
CA MET A 92 6.50 13.65 17.83
C MET A 92 7.61 12.63 18.08
N GLY A 93 7.44 11.72 19.04
CA GLY A 93 8.39 10.63 19.31
C GLY A 93 8.55 9.69 18.11
N VAL A 94 7.46 9.34 17.42
CA VAL A 94 7.49 8.53 16.21
C VAL A 94 8.21 9.25 15.07
N VAL A 95 7.92 10.54 14.87
CA VAL A 95 8.61 11.35 13.85
C VAL A 95 10.10 11.46 14.16
N ALA A 96 10.46 11.71 15.42
CA ALA A 96 11.86 11.77 15.86
C ALA A 96 12.56 10.42 15.61
N ALA A 97 11.90 9.29 15.92
CA ALA A 97 12.45 7.95 15.62
C ALA A 97 12.69 7.76 14.12
N ILE A 98 11.78 8.20 13.25
CA ILE A 98 11.97 8.13 11.80
C ILE A 98 13.20 8.94 11.39
N ILE A 99 13.33 10.17 11.85
CA ILE A 99 14.45 11.06 11.49
C ILE A 99 15.78 10.44 11.94
N LEU A 100 15.85 9.91 13.15
CA LEU A 100 17.08 9.38 13.72
C LEU A 100 17.49 8.02 13.12
N PHE A 101 16.53 7.15 12.83
CA PHE A 101 16.80 5.77 12.44
C PHE A 101 16.60 5.48 10.95
N ARG A 102 16.15 6.45 10.15
CA ARG A 102 15.93 6.27 8.71
C ARG A 102 17.17 5.80 7.96
N GLU A 103 18.34 6.33 8.30
CA GLU A 103 19.60 5.94 7.67
C GLU A 103 20.12 4.57 8.14
N MET A 104 19.79 4.19 9.38
CA MET A 104 20.24 2.92 9.97
C MET A 104 19.37 1.73 9.50
N VAL A 105 18.04 1.93 9.43
CA VAL A 105 17.08 0.87 9.08
C VAL A 105 16.02 1.42 8.12
N PRO A 106 16.40 1.74 6.86
CA PRO A 106 15.53 2.41 5.90
C PRO A 106 14.31 1.56 5.47
N MET A 107 14.39 0.24 5.62
CA MET A 107 13.26 -0.66 5.33
C MET A 107 12.11 -0.50 6.34
N VAL A 108 12.43 -0.11 7.58
CA VAL A 108 11.44 0.05 8.67
C VAL A 108 11.05 1.50 8.80
N PHE A 109 12.03 2.40 9.02
CA PHE A 109 11.79 3.81 9.27
C PHE A 109 11.74 4.61 7.96
N ASN A 110 10.58 4.60 7.31
CA ASN A 110 10.34 5.27 6.03
C ASN A 110 8.97 5.95 6.01
N ASP A 111 8.66 6.61 4.90
CA ASP A 111 7.41 7.34 4.74
C ASP A 111 6.18 6.41 4.80
N TYR A 112 6.31 5.15 4.39
CA TYR A 112 5.26 4.13 4.46
C TYR A 112 4.93 3.76 5.91
N PHE A 113 5.96 3.61 6.76
CA PHE A 113 5.81 3.40 8.19
C PHE A 113 4.95 4.51 8.82
N PHE A 114 5.30 5.77 8.56
CA PHE A 114 4.59 6.90 9.14
C PHE A 114 3.13 6.98 8.68
N ALA A 115 2.90 6.80 7.38
CA ALA A 115 1.55 6.80 6.83
C ALA A 115 0.67 5.70 7.44
N TYR A 116 1.19 4.47 7.54
CA TYR A 116 0.45 3.37 8.16
C TYR A 116 0.23 3.56 9.65
N PHE A 117 1.18 4.14 10.38
CA PHE A 117 1.02 4.52 11.78
C PHE A 117 -0.17 5.48 11.96
N LEU A 118 -0.23 6.56 11.18
CA LEU A 118 -1.30 7.55 11.27
C LEU A 118 -2.66 6.97 10.84
N ILE A 119 -2.72 6.31 9.69
CA ILE A 119 -3.97 5.79 9.13
C ILE A 119 -4.54 4.67 9.99
N SER A 120 -3.72 3.77 10.54
CA SER A 120 -4.18 2.74 11.46
C SER A 120 -4.72 3.33 12.77
N GLY A 121 -4.13 4.44 13.23
CA GLY A 121 -4.65 5.22 14.36
C GLY A 121 -6.04 5.80 14.10
N LEU A 122 -6.29 6.32 12.89
CA LEU A 122 -7.60 6.82 12.45
C LEU A 122 -8.61 5.68 12.25
N ALA A 123 -8.21 4.64 11.52
CA ALA A 123 -9.06 3.48 11.24
C ALA A 123 -9.54 2.79 12.51
N SER A 124 -8.72 2.79 13.56
CA SER A 124 -9.08 2.22 14.86
C SER A 124 -10.24 2.91 15.58
N LYS A 125 -10.56 4.15 15.18
CA LYS A 125 -11.71 4.89 15.69
C LYS A 125 -12.94 4.72 14.80
N ALA A 126 -12.74 4.49 13.50
CA ALA A 126 -13.81 4.45 12.51
C ALA A 126 -14.57 3.12 12.46
N TYR A 127 -13.98 2.03 12.95
CA TYR A 127 -14.57 0.68 12.89
C TYR A 127 -14.87 0.14 14.30
N PRO A 128 -16.07 0.31 14.85
CA PRO A 128 -16.56 -0.43 16.00
C PRO A 128 -17.25 -1.75 15.56
N PRO A 129 -17.14 -2.87 16.33
CA PRO A 129 -16.32 -3.06 17.51
C PRO A 129 -14.83 -3.09 17.14
N ARG A 130 -13.96 -2.63 18.04
CA ARG A 130 -12.53 -2.44 17.80
C ARG A 130 -11.91 -3.58 16.97
N PRO A 131 -11.56 -3.35 15.68
CA PRO A 131 -10.99 -4.40 14.87
C PRO A 131 -9.65 -4.83 15.46
N ASN A 132 -9.35 -6.12 15.40
CA ASN A 132 -8.07 -6.63 15.85
C ASN A 132 -6.95 -6.10 14.92
N PRO A 133 -6.04 -5.24 15.38
CA PRO A 133 -5.00 -4.67 14.52
C PRO A 133 -4.03 -5.73 13.98
N ILE A 134 -3.94 -6.91 14.59
CA ILE A 134 -3.14 -8.04 14.10
C ILE A 134 -3.70 -8.54 12.76
N VAL A 135 -5.01 -8.49 12.57
CA VAL A 135 -5.64 -8.81 11.28
C VAL A 135 -5.15 -7.84 10.19
N TRP A 136 -4.97 -6.56 10.52
CA TRP A 136 -4.45 -5.59 9.55
C TRP A 136 -3.01 -5.92 9.11
N VAL A 137 -2.16 -6.39 10.05
CA VAL A 137 -0.81 -6.86 9.71
C VAL A 137 -0.87 -8.03 8.73
N ALA A 138 -1.69 -9.04 9.03
CA ALA A 138 -1.86 -10.21 8.16
C ALA A 138 -2.40 -9.82 6.77
N VAL A 139 -3.41 -8.95 6.74
CA VAL A 139 -4.02 -8.46 5.49
C VAL A 139 -3.04 -7.63 4.68
N THR A 140 -2.23 -6.78 5.32
CA THR A 140 -1.17 -6.00 4.65
C THR A 140 -0.12 -6.92 4.07
N LEU A 141 0.37 -7.89 4.84
CA LEU A 141 1.40 -8.81 4.39
C LEU A 141 0.92 -9.69 3.23
N VAL A 142 -0.18 -10.40 3.42
CA VAL A 142 -0.67 -11.36 2.42
C VAL A 142 -1.37 -10.63 1.27
N GLY A 143 -2.38 -9.82 1.57
CA GLY A 143 -3.16 -9.10 0.58
C GLY A 143 -2.34 -8.08 -0.20
N GLY A 144 -1.50 -7.30 0.50
CA GLY A 144 -0.60 -6.34 -0.12
C GLY A 144 0.41 -7.00 -1.07
N THR A 145 1.02 -8.11 -0.65
CA THR A 145 1.95 -8.87 -1.50
C THR A 145 1.26 -9.44 -2.74
N ILE A 146 0.09 -10.06 -2.57
CA ILE A 146 -0.71 -10.59 -3.69
C ILE A 146 -1.06 -9.47 -4.66
N LEU A 147 -1.48 -8.31 -4.15
CA LEU A 147 -1.86 -7.16 -4.97
C LEU A 147 -0.67 -6.62 -5.78
N ILE A 148 0.51 -6.46 -5.17
CA ILE A 148 1.73 -6.07 -5.89
C ILE A 148 2.07 -7.06 -7.00
N LEU A 149 2.03 -8.36 -6.71
CA LEU A 149 2.31 -9.41 -7.70
C LEU A 149 1.29 -9.39 -8.84
N ALA A 150 0.02 -9.18 -8.55
CA ALA A 150 -1.04 -9.06 -9.55
C ALA A 150 -0.83 -7.84 -10.46
N ILE A 151 -0.49 -6.68 -9.91
CA ILE A 151 -0.18 -5.46 -10.68
C ILE A 151 1.02 -5.69 -11.61
N LEU A 152 2.07 -6.31 -11.10
CA LEU A 152 3.25 -6.66 -11.90
C LEU A 152 2.91 -7.67 -13.01
N GLY A 153 2.02 -8.62 -12.72
CA GLY A 153 1.47 -9.56 -13.70
C GLY A 153 0.72 -8.85 -14.82
N ILE A 154 -0.20 -7.95 -14.48
CA ILE A 154 -0.95 -7.13 -15.44
C ILE A 154 0.02 -6.32 -16.32
N ARG A 155 1.01 -5.66 -15.72
CA ARG A 155 2.04 -4.90 -16.45
C ARG A 155 2.78 -5.79 -17.46
N LYS A 156 3.16 -7.00 -17.07
CA LYS A 156 3.84 -7.98 -17.94
C LYS A 156 2.93 -8.43 -19.10
N ILE A 157 1.66 -8.69 -18.82
CA ILE A 157 0.67 -9.08 -19.84
C ILE A 157 0.48 -7.96 -20.87
N VAL A 158 0.27 -6.72 -20.42
CA VAL A 158 0.09 -5.56 -21.31
C VAL A 158 1.34 -5.32 -22.16
N ALA A 159 2.53 -5.41 -21.59
CA ALA A 159 3.80 -5.29 -22.33
C ALA A 159 3.95 -6.39 -23.40
N SER A 160 3.59 -7.63 -23.07
CA SER A 160 3.59 -8.76 -24.00
C SER A 160 2.63 -8.54 -25.18
N MET A 161 1.42 -8.07 -24.90
CA MET A 161 0.43 -7.75 -25.94
C MET A 161 0.91 -6.61 -26.86
N ALA A 162 1.52 -5.58 -26.29
CA ALA A 162 2.09 -4.46 -27.05
C ALA A 162 3.20 -4.95 -28.00
N ARG A 163 4.10 -5.82 -27.52
CA ARG A 163 5.17 -6.40 -28.32
C ARG A 163 4.63 -7.26 -29.48
N LYS A 164 3.63 -8.12 -29.21
CA LYS A 164 3.02 -8.94 -30.25
C LYS A 164 2.37 -8.10 -31.36
N ARG A 165 1.69 -7.00 -30.98
CA ARG A 165 1.09 -6.05 -31.95
C ARG A 165 2.15 -5.35 -32.80
N ALA A 166 3.25 -4.92 -32.20
CA ALA A 166 4.36 -4.29 -32.92
C ALA A 166 4.99 -5.23 -33.95
N ILE A 167 5.20 -6.51 -33.57
CA ILE A 167 5.73 -7.54 -34.49
C ILE A 167 4.74 -7.81 -35.63
N ALA A 168 3.44 -7.93 -35.35
CA ALA A 168 2.43 -8.15 -36.37
C ALA A 168 2.37 -6.97 -37.37
N ALA A 169 2.42 -5.73 -36.88
CA ALA A 169 2.46 -4.54 -37.73
C ALA A 169 3.73 -4.48 -38.60
N ALA A 170 4.88 -4.85 -38.08
CA ALA A 170 6.12 -4.92 -38.85
C ALA A 170 6.06 -5.97 -39.96
N ARG A 171 5.49 -7.17 -39.69
CA ARG A 171 5.31 -8.23 -40.69
C ARG A 171 4.38 -7.80 -41.85
N LEU A 172 3.33 -7.04 -41.56
CA LEU A 172 2.42 -6.54 -42.60
C LEU A 172 3.10 -5.51 -43.51
N ARG A 173 3.98 -4.66 -42.95
CA ARG A 173 4.77 -3.71 -43.73
C ARG A 173 5.75 -4.38 -44.70
N VAL A 174 6.37 -5.49 -44.30
CA VAL A 174 7.31 -6.24 -45.13
C VAL A 174 6.61 -7.05 -46.24
N ARG A 175 5.35 -7.44 -46.03
CA ARG A 175 4.56 -8.20 -47.05
C ARG A 175 3.84 -7.30 -48.07
N GLY A 176 3.75 -6.01 -47.81
CA GLY A 176 3.10 -5.04 -48.71
C GLY A 176 4.03 -4.40 -49.74
N TYR A 177 5.28 -4.87 -49.84
CA TYR A 177 6.22 -4.66 -50.92
C TYR A 177 6.38 -5.99 -51.68
#